data_60aacdfa5dfd7a092f9ed135fff83a6d
#
_entry.id   60aacdfa5dfd7a092f9ed135fff83a6d
#
_cell.length_a   1.000
_cell.length_b   1.000
_cell.length_c   1.000
_cell.angle_alpha   90.00
_cell.angle_beta   90.00
_cell.angle_gamma   90.00
#
_symmetry.space_group_name_H-M   'P 1'
#
loop_
_entity.id
_entity.type
_entity.pdbx_description
1 polymer ?
#
loop_
_entity_poly.entity_id
_entity_poly.type
_entity_poly.pdbx_seq_one_letter_code
_entity_poly.pdbx_strand_id
1 'polypeptide(L)'
;MSFSNKEEKGMAFENTVWGRIALISTRHHGVALRFRGKEFSYDYLKDQVDKYASRLYNLGIRKDDVVCIAAPNIPSSIFAMYAVNSIGAINFIVHPLIPAKALEEDLKKTKAKLLLVLDQRYSIYKDIKQCPIYTISPKNELSPIEDFFYPIAYASKLKGSKGHDLTSVPFTKEPIERNTDEYKPSFYLQSGGTTGKNKIVVLNDRAVNYQGENVAWILGDQYRYCKGSGMLGFLPMFHGFGLAMGVHAPLTNYATSDLMATYNEKEIGKLIKARKLRYLIVVPYLAKRMLKGKTLNDPSVSNLTHAFIGADKTNPTVFTEFDSIMEKNNSKCRLLEGYGLTETVTVVVVNRIFDRKPGSVGKPFPDVKLKVIDENGNTLSTNQSGQICISAPCLALGYLNDKEATDKTFVTDENGIRWVLTGDEGYIDEDGFLFIKGRIKDMFKIAGFNIFPADIEDMTNKIEGVENCAAVYIENPNHPYVHLFIKSDSKNIDTSELVKRVRENLSNELIKYAVPEKITVIDKLPLTNVGKIDKKKLIELD
;
A
#
# COMPACT_ATOMS: atom_id res chain seq x y z
N MET A 1 8.63 -18.74 37.77
CA MET A 1 8.95 -17.41 38.33
C MET A 1 7.82 -16.48 37.93
N SER A 2 7.04 -15.97 38.90
CA SER A 2 5.98 -15.00 38.60
C SER A 2 6.64 -13.65 38.33
N PHE A 3 6.53 -13.16 37.11
CA PHE A 3 6.90 -11.80 36.78
C PHE A 3 6.04 -10.80 37.56
N SER A 4 6.60 -9.66 37.96
CA SER A 4 5.80 -8.65 38.61
C SER A 4 4.78 -8.04 37.63
N ASN A 5 3.61 -7.63 38.12
CA ASN A 5 2.56 -6.98 37.31
C ASN A 5 3.08 -5.78 36.47
N LYS A 6 4.20 -5.20 36.86
CA LYS A 6 4.88 -4.08 36.19
C LYS A 6 5.72 -4.54 35.01
N GLU A 7 6.34 -5.73 35.09
CA GLU A 7 7.12 -6.36 34.03
C GLU A 7 6.22 -6.96 32.94
N GLU A 8 5.08 -7.58 33.32
CA GLU A 8 4.08 -8.08 32.37
C GLU A 8 3.45 -6.95 31.56
N LYS A 9 3.13 -5.82 32.19
CA LYS A 9 2.62 -4.62 31.50
C LYS A 9 3.69 -3.99 30.59
N GLY A 10 4.96 -4.03 30.96
CA GLY A 10 6.08 -3.56 30.14
C GLY A 10 6.24 -4.40 28.87
N MET A 11 6.26 -5.74 28.98
CA MET A 11 6.35 -6.64 27.85
C MET A 11 5.13 -6.54 26.92
N ALA A 12 3.92 -6.39 27.45
CA ALA A 12 2.70 -6.21 26.66
C ALA A 12 2.72 -4.89 25.86
N PHE A 13 3.26 -3.81 26.43
CA PHE A 13 3.45 -2.55 25.71
C PHE A 13 4.40 -2.71 24.51
N GLU A 14 5.51 -3.43 24.68
CA GLU A 14 6.51 -3.67 23.62
C GLU A 14 5.95 -4.44 22.41
N ASN A 15 4.84 -5.14 22.56
CA ASN A 15 4.15 -5.82 21.47
C ASN A 15 3.20 -4.92 20.67
N THR A 16 2.94 -3.69 21.13
CA THR A 16 2.14 -2.74 20.35
C THR A 16 2.97 -2.10 19.22
N VAL A 17 2.30 -1.51 18.23
CA VAL A 17 2.97 -0.85 17.09
C VAL A 17 3.90 0.27 17.57
N TRP A 18 3.43 1.13 18.49
CA TRP A 18 4.29 2.16 19.06
C TRP A 18 5.32 1.60 20.03
N GLY A 19 4.95 0.63 20.85
CA GLY A 19 5.82 0.06 21.86
C GLY A 19 7.13 -0.51 21.28
N ARG A 20 7.06 -1.16 20.12
CA ARG A 20 8.25 -1.64 19.40
C ARG A 20 9.19 -0.51 18.99
N ILE A 21 8.65 0.57 18.47
CA ILE A 21 9.47 1.74 18.08
C ILE A 21 10.05 2.42 19.30
N ALA A 22 9.27 2.57 20.37
CA ALA A 22 9.73 3.13 21.64
C ALA A 22 10.88 2.30 22.24
N LEU A 23 10.79 0.98 22.20
CA LEU A 23 11.87 0.08 22.64
C LEU A 23 13.13 0.25 21.79
N ILE A 24 12.98 0.30 20.46
CA ILE A 24 14.11 0.48 19.55
C ILE A 24 14.81 1.81 19.81
N SER A 25 14.06 2.88 20.07
CA SER A 25 14.64 4.20 20.35
C SER A 25 15.47 4.25 21.64
N THR A 26 15.33 3.30 22.57
CA THR A 26 16.22 3.18 23.73
C THR A 26 17.58 2.57 23.40
N ARG A 27 17.72 1.93 22.25
CA ARG A 27 18.91 1.16 21.85
C ARG A 27 19.55 1.67 20.55
N HIS A 28 18.83 2.50 19.80
CA HIS A 28 19.26 3.00 18.49
C HIS A 28 18.91 4.47 18.33
N HIS A 29 19.94 5.31 18.21
CA HIS A 29 19.83 6.77 18.13
C HIS A 29 20.04 7.32 16.70
N GLY A 30 20.09 6.43 15.71
CA GLY A 30 20.27 6.80 14.29
C GLY A 30 19.06 7.52 13.70
N VAL A 31 19.10 7.72 12.38
CA VAL A 31 18.04 8.41 11.64
C VAL A 31 16.85 7.49 11.47
N ALA A 32 15.69 7.89 12.00
CA ALA A 32 14.41 7.19 11.81
C ALA A 32 13.69 7.66 10.54
N LEU A 33 13.60 8.97 10.34
CA LEU A 33 12.89 9.56 9.21
C LEU A 33 13.80 10.53 8.46
N ARG A 34 13.65 10.58 7.14
CA ARG A 34 14.15 11.69 6.29
C ARG A 34 12.99 12.31 5.55
N PHE A 35 13.01 13.62 5.45
CA PHE A 35 12.01 14.36 4.70
C PHE A 35 12.63 15.63 4.12
N ARG A 36 12.61 15.78 2.80
CA ARG A 36 13.14 16.95 2.08
C ARG A 36 14.55 17.35 2.53
N GLY A 37 15.42 16.36 2.69
CA GLY A 37 16.81 16.55 3.09
C GLY A 37 17.06 16.72 4.58
N LYS A 38 16.03 16.88 5.42
CA LYS A 38 16.13 16.92 6.87
C LYS A 38 16.06 15.51 7.46
N GLU A 39 16.85 15.27 8.50
CA GLU A 39 16.93 13.99 9.19
C GLU A 39 16.38 14.11 10.61
N PHE A 40 15.62 13.10 11.02
CA PHE A 40 15.02 13.01 12.35
C PHE A 40 15.46 11.69 13.00
N SER A 41 16.11 11.78 14.16
CA SER A 41 16.56 10.59 14.88
C SER A 41 15.41 9.80 15.52
N TYR A 42 15.69 8.58 15.96
CA TYR A 42 14.73 7.79 16.75
C TYR A 42 14.39 8.49 18.07
N ASP A 43 15.35 9.17 18.71
CA ASP A 43 15.09 9.96 19.91
C ASP A 43 14.13 11.12 19.65
N TYR A 44 14.34 11.83 18.52
CA TYR A 44 13.45 12.91 18.12
C TYR A 44 12.05 12.39 17.80
N LEU A 45 11.95 11.27 17.06
CA LEU A 45 10.66 10.61 16.79
C LEU A 45 9.94 10.30 18.10
N LYS A 46 10.64 9.70 19.08
CA LYS A 46 10.06 9.37 20.38
C LYS A 46 9.58 10.62 21.12
N ASP A 47 10.40 11.66 21.21
CA ASP A 47 10.04 12.93 21.86
C ASP A 47 8.79 13.56 21.23
N GLN A 48 8.71 13.58 19.88
CA GLN A 48 7.55 14.13 19.19
C GLN A 48 6.28 13.30 19.40
N VAL A 49 6.39 11.97 19.35
CA VAL A 49 5.25 11.08 19.61
C VAL A 49 4.73 11.28 21.05
N ASP A 50 5.60 11.41 22.04
CA ASP A 50 5.20 11.66 23.42
C ASP A 50 4.50 13.01 23.57
N LYS A 51 4.96 14.07 22.89
CA LYS A 51 4.31 15.38 22.88
C LYS A 51 2.95 15.34 22.17
N TYR A 52 2.86 14.67 21.03
CA TYR A 52 1.60 14.51 20.29
C TYR A 52 0.58 13.70 21.10
N ALA A 53 1.00 12.63 21.75
CA ALA A 53 0.16 11.82 22.62
C ALA A 53 -0.43 12.65 23.77
N SER A 54 0.40 13.47 24.42
CA SER A 54 -0.04 14.39 25.48
C SER A 54 -1.07 15.41 24.96
N ARG A 55 -0.84 16.00 23.78
CA ARG A 55 -1.79 16.93 23.15
C ARG A 55 -3.14 16.27 22.85
N LEU A 56 -3.09 15.06 22.27
CA LEU A 56 -4.31 14.29 21.98
C LEU A 56 -5.07 13.96 23.27
N TYR A 57 -4.34 13.59 24.33
CA TYR A 57 -4.93 13.32 25.64
C TYR A 57 -5.61 14.57 26.24
N ASN A 58 -4.97 15.75 26.10
CA ASN A 58 -5.52 17.04 26.53
C ASN A 58 -6.74 17.48 25.70
N LEU A 59 -6.86 17.02 24.46
CA LEU A 59 -8.06 17.17 23.62
C LEU A 59 -9.17 16.17 23.98
N GLY A 60 -8.98 15.33 25.00
CA GLY A 60 -9.97 14.37 25.46
C GLY A 60 -9.96 13.04 24.70
N ILE A 61 -8.94 12.78 23.87
CA ILE A 61 -8.78 11.48 23.18
C ILE A 61 -8.31 10.43 24.18
N ARG A 62 -8.98 9.29 24.18
CA ARG A 62 -8.74 8.16 25.07
C ARG A 62 -8.66 6.85 24.30
N LYS A 63 -8.37 5.78 25.01
CA LYS A 63 -8.42 4.41 24.50
C LYS A 63 -9.74 4.15 23.76
N ASP A 64 -9.64 3.46 22.62
CA ASP A 64 -10.75 3.07 21.72
C ASP A 64 -11.44 4.24 20.98
N ASP A 65 -11.03 5.49 21.22
CA ASP A 65 -11.50 6.62 20.43
C ASP A 65 -10.88 6.59 19.03
N VAL A 66 -11.63 6.99 18.02
CA VAL A 66 -11.14 7.05 16.64
C VAL A 66 -10.63 8.45 16.32
N VAL A 67 -9.39 8.52 15.82
CA VAL A 67 -8.79 9.74 15.27
C VAL A 67 -8.58 9.54 13.77
N CYS A 68 -9.24 10.39 12.98
CA CYS A 68 -9.08 10.39 11.53
C CYS A 68 -7.87 11.24 11.13
N ILE A 69 -6.99 10.70 10.27
CA ILE A 69 -5.80 11.39 9.74
C ILE A 69 -5.91 11.49 8.21
N ALA A 70 -6.14 12.70 7.70
CA ALA A 70 -6.23 13.03 6.28
C ALA A 70 -4.99 13.86 5.85
N ALA A 71 -3.82 13.22 5.85
CA ALA A 71 -2.54 13.87 5.55
C ALA A 71 -1.59 12.95 4.75
N PRO A 72 -0.67 13.52 3.95
CA PRO A 72 0.34 12.73 3.24
C PRO A 72 1.44 12.24 4.19
N ASN A 73 2.40 11.47 3.64
CA ASN A 73 3.57 11.01 4.38
C ASN A 73 4.52 12.17 4.69
N ILE A 74 4.28 12.86 5.77
CA ILE A 74 5.13 13.90 6.37
C ILE A 74 5.46 13.52 7.82
N PRO A 75 6.57 14.00 8.41
CA PRO A 75 6.94 13.60 9.78
C PRO A 75 5.81 13.79 10.79
N SER A 76 5.12 14.93 10.78
CA SER A 76 4.00 15.21 11.71
C SER A 76 2.85 14.21 11.59
N SER A 77 2.55 13.67 10.40
CA SER A 77 1.54 12.63 10.26
C SER A 77 2.01 11.29 10.83
N ILE A 78 3.29 10.98 10.75
CA ILE A 78 3.89 9.81 11.37
C ILE A 78 3.88 9.96 12.91
N PHE A 79 4.23 11.14 13.43
CA PHE A 79 4.14 11.42 14.87
C PHE A 79 2.70 11.27 15.39
N ALA A 80 1.72 11.82 14.67
CA ALA A 80 0.30 11.71 15.03
C ALA A 80 -0.17 10.25 15.02
N MET A 81 0.17 9.48 13.99
CA MET A 81 -0.20 8.06 13.88
C MET A 81 0.33 7.23 15.07
N TYR A 82 1.61 7.36 15.39
CA TYR A 82 2.18 6.65 16.54
C TYR A 82 1.65 7.17 17.88
N ALA A 83 1.36 8.47 17.99
CA ALA A 83 0.76 9.04 19.18
C ALA A 83 -0.65 8.49 19.44
N VAL A 84 -1.49 8.41 18.42
CA VAL A 84 -2.82 7.79 18.49
C VAL A 84 -2.72 6.34 18.94
N ASN A 85 -1.80 5.56 18.32
CA ASN A 85 -1.58 4.17 18.71
C ASN A 85 -1.09 4.04 20.16
N SER A 86 -0.17 4.91 20.59
CA SER A 86 0.45 4.84 21.92
C SER A 86 -0.55 4.99 23.07
N ILE A 87 -1.61 5.77 22.90
CA ILE A 87 -2.66 5.96 23.89
C ILE A 87 -3.82 4.96 23.75
N GLY A 88 -3.69 4.03 22.82
CA GLY A 88 -4.69 3.01 22.54
C GLY A 88 -5.94 3.48 21.80
N ALA A 89 -5.87 4.65 21.18
CA ALA A 89 -6.87 5.12 20.24
C ALA A 89 -6.65 4.47 18.86
N ILE A 90 -7.65 4.58 17.99
CA ILE A 90 -7.69 3.92 16.69
C ILE A 90 -7.36 4.94 15.60
N ASN A 91 -6.37 4.62 14.77
CA ASN A 91 -6.02 5.39 13.60
C ASN A 91 -6.98 5.09 12.45
N PHE A 92 -7.76 6.06 12.01
CA PHE A 92 -8.46 6.00 10.73
C PHE A 92 -7.72 6.84 9.69
N ILE A 93 -6.92 6.20 8.84
CA ILE A 93 -6.05 6.90 7.90
C ILE A 93 -6.72 6.91 6.53
N VAL A 94 -6.93 8.12 5.98
CA VAL A 94 -7.65 8.32 4.72
C VAL A 94 -6.83 9.11 3.70
N HIS A 95 -7.25 9.05 2.44
CA HIS A 95 -6.60 9.79 1.37
C HIS A 95 -6.61 11.30 1.67
N PRO A 96 -5.46 12.02 1.61
CA PRO A 96 -5.37 13.44 1.96
C PRO A 96 -6.18 14.37 1.04
N LEU A 97 -6.62 13.88 -0.11
CA LEU A 97 -7.45 14.62 -1.07
C LEU A 97 -8.89 14.09 -1.12
N ILE A 98 -9.34 13.33 -0.11
CA ILE A 98 -10.71 12.81 -0.05
C ILE A 98 -11.71 13.98 -0.15
N PRO A 99 -12.79 13.88 -0.93
CA PRO A 99 -13.84 14.89 -0.97
C PRO A 99 -14.50 15.07 0.42
N ALA A 100 -14.81 16.32 0.80
CA ALA A 100 -15.36 16.63 2.12
C ALA A 100 -16.63 15.83 2.45
N LYS A 101 -17.54 15.66 1.48
CA LYS A 101 -18.77 14.86 1.66
C LYS A 101 -18.46 13.39 1.97
N ALA A 102 -17.54 12.78 1.25
CA ALA A 102 -17.14 11.39 1.48
C ALA A 102 -16.45 11.23 2.85
N LEU A 103 -15.59 12.18 3.21
CA LEU A 103 -14.95 12.21 4.53
C LEU A 103 -16.00 12.32 5.65
N GLU A 104 -17.00 13.19 5.49
CA GLU A 104 -18.07 13.36 6.47
C GLU A 104 -18.85 12.08 6.70
N GLU A 105 -19.16 11.34 5.63
CA GLU A 105 -19.81 10.02 5.72
C GLU A 105 -18.92 9.00 6.46
N ASP A 106 -17.63 8.99 6.19
CA ASP A 106 -16.68 8.09 6.83
C ASP A 106 -16.45 8.42 8.31
N LEU A 107 -16.42 9.71 8.67
CA LEU A 107 -16.35 10.16 10.07
C LEU A 107 -17.59 9.72 10.86
N LYS A 108 -18.78 9.76 10.24
CA LYS A 108 -20.03 9.25 10.86
C LYS A 108 -19.97 7.74 11.07
N LYS A 109 -19.52 6.98 10.05
CA LYS A 109 -19.42 5.51 10.12
C LYS A 109 -18.45 5.06 11.21
N THR A 110 -17.30 5.74 11.32
CA THR A 110 -16.24 5.42 12.28
C THR A 110 -16.46 6.03 13.66
N LYS A 111 -17.43 6.95 13.81
CA LYS A 111 -17.64 7.75 15.01
C LYS A 111 -16.37 8.48 15.45
N ALA A 112 -15.61 9.01 14.48
CA ALA A 112 -14.36 9.68 14.76
C ALA A 112 -14.55 10.87 15.71
N LYS A 113 -13.71 10.93 16.75
CA LYS A 113 -13.73 12.00 17.77
C LYS A 113 -12.87 13.19 17.38
N LEU A 114 -11.92 13.01 16.49
CA LEU A 114 -10.99 14.05 16.04
C LEU A 114 -10.62 13.83 14.59
N LEU A 115 -10.53 14.94 13.83
CA LEU A 115 -10.01 14.95 12.48
C LEU A 115 -8.71 15.76 12.44
N LEU A 116 -7.61 15.12 12.02
CA LEU A 116 -6.34 15.75 11.73
C LEU A 116 -6.17 15.89 10.23
N VAL A 117 -5.98 17.12 9.76
CA VAL A 117 -5.83 17.42 8.33
C VAL A 117 -4.51 18.16 8.06
N LEU A 118 -3.98 18.03 6.84
CA LEU A 118 -2.89 18.89 6.40
C LEU A 118 -3.35 20.36 6.46
N ASP A 119 -2.54 21.25 7.01
CA ASP A 119 -2.85 22.68 7.18
C ASP A 119 -3.32 23.36 5.88
N GLN A 120 -2.70 23.02 4.74
CA GLN A 120 -3.07 23.51 3.40
C GLN A 120 -4.46 23.02 2.94
N ARG A 121 -5.09 22.10 3.64
CA ARG A 121 -6.41 21.51 3.30
C ARG A 121 -7.51 21.90 4.28
N TYR A 122 -7.18 22.60 5.36
CA TYR A 122 -8.12 23.01 6.38
C TYR A 122 -9.37 23.70 5.82
N SER A 123 -9.19 24.65 4.90
CA SER A 123 -10.29 25.41 4.30
C SER A 123 -11.35 24.55 3.60
N ILE A 124 -10.99 23.34 3.16
CA ILE A 124 -11.88 22.39 2.47
C ILE A 124 -12.74 21.63 3.46
N TYR A 125 -12.22 21.38 4.66
CA TYR A 125 -12.87 20.54 5.67
C TYR A 125 -13.47 21.33 6.85
N LYS A 126 -13.21 22.64 6.96
CA LYS A 126 -13.60 23.49 8.09
C LYS A 126 -15.09 23.48 8.44
N ASP A 127 -15.96 23.15 7.48
CA ASP A 127 -17.41 23.15 7.66
C ASP A 127 -17.96 21.77 8.11
N ILE A 128 -17.11 20.75 8.23
CA ILE A 128 -17.45 19.44 8.81
C ILE A 128 -17.77 19.62 10.30
N LYS A 129 -18.92 19.09 10.75
CA LYS A 129 -19.45 19.25 12.12
C LYS A 129 -19.35 18.01 12.99
N GLN A 130 -18.90 16.87 12.43
CA GLN A 130 -18.92 15.56 13.13
C GLN A 130 -17.96 15.50 14.31
N CYS A 131 -16.82 16.18 14.23
CA CYS A 131 -15.82 16.23 15.28
C CYS A 131 -14.96 17.49 15.16
N PRO A 132 -14.21 17.87 16.20
CA PRO A 132 -13.19 18.92 16.12
C PRO A 132 -12.16 18.63 15.03
N ILE A 133 -11.66 19.70 14.38
CA ILE A 133 -10.65 19.62 13.34
C ILE A 133 -9.39 20.34 13.81
N TYR A 134 -8.26 19.62 13.78
CA TYR A 134 -6.95 20.20 13.99
C TYR A 134 -6.07 19.99 12.78
N THR A 135 -5.09 20.86 12.60
CA THR A 135 -4.14 20.77 11.49
C THR A 135 -2.82 20.18 11.96
N ILE A 136 -2.20 19.43 11.06
CA ILE A 136 -0.79 19.06 11.12
C ILE A 136 -0.08 19.69 9.93
N SER A 137 1.16 20.11 10.13
CA SER A 137 1.89 20.93 9.17
C SER A 137 3.30 20.41 8.97
N PRO A 138 3.85 20.44 7.75
CA PRO A 138 5.26 20.17 7.53
C PRO A 138 6.16 21.34 7.98
N LYS A 139 5.59 22.46 8.44
CA LYS A 139 6.35 23.57 9.00
C LYS A 139 7.22 23.08 10.18
N ASN A 140 8.45 23.54 10.26
CA ASN A 140 9.50 23.06 11.15
C ASN A 140 10.06 21.65 10.81
N GLU A 141 9.57 21.03 9.74
CA GLU A 141 10.05 19.75 9.22
C GLU A 141 10.80 19.90 7.89
N LEU A 142 10.76 21.09 7.32
CA LEU A 142 11.43 21.48 6.09
C LEU A 142 12.86 21.99 6.36
N SER A 143 13.64 22.24 5.31
CA SER A 143 14.90 22.99 5.46
C SER A 143 14.62 24.42 5.94
N PRO A 144 15.58 25.11 6.60
CA PRO A 144 15.36 26.47 7.10
C PRO A 144 14.83 27.47 6.05
N ILE A 145 15.31 27.34 4.82
CA ILE A 145 14.87 28.19 3.70
C ILE A 145 13.43 27.86 3.32
N GLU A 146 13.10 26.58 3.16
CA GLU A 146 11.74 26.16 2.84
C GLU A 146 10.75 26.51 3.94
N ASP A 147 11.12 26.35 5.21
CA ASP A 147 10.30 26.74 6.37
C ASP A 147 9.99 28.22 6.39
N PHE A 148 10.98 29.06 6.07
CA PHE A 148 10.80 30.52 5.98
C PHE A 148 9.79 30.89 4.89
N PHE A 149 9.90 30.28 3.71
CA PHE A 149 9.01 30.58 2.58
C PHE A 149 7.67 29.83 2.63
N TYR A 150 7.51 28.80 3.45
CA TYR A 150 6.30 27.99 3.50
C TYR A 150 5.01 28.81 3.72
N PRO A 151 4.91 29.70 4.72
CA PRO A 151 3.73 30.52 4.93
C PRO A 151 3.43 31.46 3.76
N ILE A 152 4.45 31.92 3.07
CA ILE A 152 4.32 32.84 1.92
C ILE A 152 3.85 32.07 0.69
N ALA A 153 4.50 30.95 0.37
CA ALA A 153 4.20 30.11 -0.79
C ALA A 153 2.78 29.50 -0.74
N TYR A 154 2.27 29.24 0.47
CA TYR A 154 0.97 28.61 0.67
C TYR A 154 -0.06 29.53 1.36
N ALA A 155 0.16 30.84 1.36
CA ALA A 155 -0.70 31.82 2.07
C ALA A 155 -2.20 31.66 1.78
N SER A 156 -2.58 31.44 0.51
CA SER A 156 -3.98 31.25 0.10
C SER A 156 -4.58 29.93 0.64
N LYS A 157 -3.77 28.85 0.70
CA LYS A 157 -4.19 27.54 1.19
C LYS A 157 -4.23 27.46 2.72
N LEU A 158 -3.41 28.26 3.39
CA LEU A 158 -3.35 28.34 4.86
C LEU A 158 -4.41 29.26 5.45
N LYS A 159 -5.24 29.88 4.62
CA LYS A 159 -6.29 30.78 5.08
C LYS A 159 -7.28 30.05 6.00
N GLY A 160 -7.42 30.54 7.23
CA GLY A 160 -8.32 30.00 8.25
C GLY A 160 -7.73 28.87 9.11
N SER A 161 -6.53 28.35 8.81
CA SER A 161 -5.90 27.28 9.61
C SER A 161 -5.27 27.79 10.93
N LYS A 162 -5.07 29.11 11.06
CA LYS A 162 -4.55 29.72 12.30
C LYS A 162 -5.41 29.37 13.50
N GLY A 163 -4.78 28.92 14.59
CA GLY A 163 -5.45 28.52 15.84
C GLY A 163 -5.95 27.07 15.86
N HIS A 164 -5.84 26.34 14.76
CA HIS A 164 -6.21 24.94 14.66
C HIS A 164 -5.01 23.99 14.61
N ASP A 165 -3.79 24.48 14.75
CA ASP A 165 -2.58 23.65 14.74
C ASP A 165 -2.53 22.77 16.00
N LEU A 166 -2.39 21.46 15.81
CA LEU A 166 -2.26 20.50 16.92
C LEU A 166 -1.08 20.85 17.85
N THR A 167 -0.01 21.46 17.30
CA THR A 167 1.15 21.86 18.09
C THR A 167 0.88 23.04 19.01
N SER A 168 -0.20 23.80 18.79
CA SER A 168 -0.66 24.88 19.69
C SER A 168 -1.33 24.38 20.97
N VAL A 169 -1.79 23.12 20.97
CA VAL A 169 -2.38 22.50 22.18
C VAL A 169 -1.24 22.27 23.18
N PRO A 170 -1.38 22.71 24.45
CA PRO A 170 -0.40 22.43 25.48
C PRO A 170 -0.12 20.93 25.64
N PHE A 171 1.08 20.59 26.01
CA PHE A 171 1.42 19.22 26.41
C PHE A 171 1.99 19.22 27.83
N THR A 172 1.79 18.13 28.55
CA THR A 172 2.34 17.90 29.88
C THR A 172 3.38 16.80 29.83
N LYS A 173 4.25 16.74 30.83
CA LYS A 173 5.22 15.64 31.01
C LYS A 173 4.65 14.54 31.90
N GLU A 174 3.40 14.69 32.35
CA GLU A 174 2.74 13.67 33.16
C GLU A 174 2.62 12.36 32.39
N PRO A 175 2.82 11.22 33.06
CA PRO A 175 2.66 9.91 32.46
C PRO A 175 1.24 9.72 31.92
N ILE A 176 1.14 9.30 30.68
CA ILE A 176 -0.12 8.93 30.04
C ILE A 176 -0.23 7.41 30.03
N GLU A 177 -1.41 6.89 30.29
CA GLU A 177 -1.69 5.46 30.13
C GLU A 177 -1.40 5.04 28.70
N ARG A 178 -0.59 3.98 28.54
CA ARG A 178 -0.19 3.45 27.23
C ARG A 178 -0.98 2.21 26.87
N ASN A 179 -1.16 2.00 25.58
CA ASN A 179 -1.72 0.76 25.07
C ASN A 179 -0.84 -0.44 25.42
N THR A 180 -1.47 -1.52 25.86
CA THR A 180 -0.78 -2.79 26.18
C THR A 180 -1.46 -4.00 25.52
N ASP A 181 -2.46 -3.78 24.67
CA ASP A 181 -3.23 -4.83 24.01
C ASP A 181 -3.01 -4.76 22.49
N GLU A 182 -2.21 -5.69 21.98
CA GLU A 182 -1.88 -5.79 20.56
C GLU A 182 -3.01 -6.39 19.70
N TYR A 183 -4.03 -6.98 20.29
CA TYR A 183 -5.09 -7.70 19.58
C TYR A 183 -6.37 -6.89 19.37
N LYS A 184 -6.53 -5.76 20.06
CA LYS A 184 -7.68 -4.89 19.86
C LYS A 184 -7.56 -4.05 18.58
N PRO A 185 -8.68 -3.50 18.06
CA PRO A 185 -8.64 -2.57 16.93
C PRO A 185 -7.68 -1.39 17.18
N SER A 186 -6.81 -1.09 16.23
CA SER A 186 -5.85 0.03 16.31
C SER A 186 -5.70 0.81 15.00
N PHE A 187 -6.07 0.19 13.87
CA PHE A 187 -6.06 0.83 12.55
C PHE A 187 -7.33 0.50 11.76
N TYR A 188 -7.88 1.52 11.13
CA TYR A 188 -8.92 1.43 10.12
C TYR A 188 -8.34 1.88 8.78
N LEU A 189 -8.40 1.02 7.77
CA LEU A 189 -7.98 1.32 6.41
C LEU A 189 -9.14 1.07 5.44
N GLN A 190 -9.27 1.90 4.42
CA GLN A 190 -10.25 1.68 3.36
C GLN A 190 -9.77 0.60 2.40
N SER A 191 -10.59 -0.41 2.13
CA SER A 191 -10.30 -1.35 1.06
C SER A 191 -10.54 -0.69 -0.29
N GLY A 192 -9.67 -0.98 -1.28
CA GLY A 192 -9.82 -0.49 -2.65
C GLY A 192 -10.94 -1.18 -3.43
N GLY A 193 -12.12 -1.36 -2.85
CA GLY A 193 -13.23 -2.08 -3.46
C GLY A 193 -13.70 -1.44 -4.77
N THR A 194 -13.75 -2.23 -5.85
CA THR A 194 -14.27 -1.82 -7.17
C THR A 194 -15.81 -1.79 -7.21
N THR A 195 -16.49 -2.20 -6.12
CA THR A 195 -17.97 -2.34 -6.03
C THR A 195 -18.70 -1.07 -5.60
N GLY A 196 -18.02 0.10 -5.51
CA GLY A 196 -18.67 1.39 -5.29
C GLY A 196 -18.89 1.80 -3.83
N LYS A 197 -18.86 0.89 -2.85
CA LYS A 197 -18.84 1.22 -1.43
C LYS A 197 -17.54 0.72 -0.81
N ASN A 198 -16.64 1.63 -0.42
CA ASN A 198 -15.42 1.27 0.29
C ASN A 198 -15.77 0.63 1.64
N LYS A 199 -15.26 -0.57 1.87
CA LYS A 199 -15.32 -1.21 3.18
C LYS A 199 -14.18 -0.67 4.04
N ILE A 200 -14.40 -0.57 5.34
CA ILE A 200 -13.36 -0.19 6.30
C ILE A 200 -12.86 -1.46 6.97
N VAL A 201 -11.62 -1.80 6.69
CA VAL A 201 -10.92 -2.96 7.25
C VAL A 201 -10.40 -2.62 8.63
N VAL A 202 -10.69 -3.46 9.61
CA VAL A 202 -10.29 -3.30 11.02
C VAL A 202 -9.04 -4.13 11.28
N LEU A 203 -7.95 -3.46 11.60
CA LEU A 203 -6.65 -4.08 11.88
C LEU A 203 -6.24 -3.85 13.35
N ASN A 204 -5.40 -4.73 13.86
CA ASN A 204 -4.80 -4.63 15.18
C ASN A 204 -3.27 -4.47 15.09
N ASP A 205 -2.63 -4.19 16.22
CA ASP A 205 -1.18 -3.98 16.29
C ASP A 205 -0.40 -5.25 15.91
N ARG A 206 -0.89 -6.44 16.29
CA ARG A 206 -0.28 -7.71 15.94
C ARG A 206 -0.16 -7.88 14.43
N ALA A 207 -1.22 -7.52 13.70
CA ALA A 207 -1.24 -7.61 12.23
C ALA A 207 -0.22 -6.67 11.57
N VAL A 208 -0.12 -5.44 12.05
CA VAL A 208 0.82 -4.45 11.50
C VAL A 208 2.27 -4.82 11.83
N ASN A 209 2.54 -5.24 13.06
CA ASN A 209 3.87 -5.67 13.51
C ASN A 209 4.40 -6.89 12.74
N TYR A 210 3.50 -7.82 12.37
CA TYR A 210 3.85 -9.02 11.63
C TYR A 210 4.60 -8.72 10.32
N GLN A 211 4.28 -7.60 9.67
CA GLN A 211 4.96 -7.19 8.44
C GLN A 211 6.46 -6.87 8.70
N GLY A 212 6.75 -6.16 9.78
CA GLY A 212 8.12 -5.86 10.17
C GLY A 212 8.92 -7.08 10.64
N GLU A 213 8.26 -8.06 11.25
CA GLU A 213 8.88 -9.31 11.72
C GLU A 213 9.42 -10.16 10.56
N ASN A 214 8.78 -10.10 9.40
CA ASN A 214 9.15 -10.89 8.23
C ASN A 214 10.23 -10.26 7.34
N VAL A 215 10.70 -9.06 7.65
CA VAL A 215 11.72 -8.37 6.85
C VAL A 215 12.99 -9.20 6.67
N ALA A 216 13.49 -9.83 7.73
CA ALA A 216 14.70 -10.65 7.66
C ALA A 216 14.51 -11.84 6.70
N TRP A 217 13.34 -12.48 6.72
CA TRP A 217 13.01 -13.55 5.78
C TRP A 217 12.88 -13.04 4.35
N ILE A 218 12.24 -11.87 4.14
CA ILE A 218 12.08 -11.24 2.81
C ILE A 218 13.44 -10.93 2.18
N LEU A 219 14.34 -10.32 2.95
CA LEU A 219 15.63 -9.88 2.46
C LEU A 219 16.66 -11.02 2.38
N GLY A 220 16.46 -12.09 3.15
CA GLY A 220 17.44 -13.15 3.40
C GLY A 220 18.42 -12.77 4.52
N ASP A 221 18.89 -13.77 5.27
CA ASP A 221 19.71 -13.56 6.48
C ASP A 221 20.98 -12.76 6.23
N GLN A 222 21.57 -12.88 5.05
CA GLN A 222 22.76 -12.13 4.64
C GLN A 222 22.48 -10.66 4.29
N TYR A 223 21.21 -10.27 4.11
CA TYR A 223 20.77 -8.93 3.71
C TYR A 223 19.93 -8.25 4.79
N ARG A 224 20.27 -8.41 6.06
CA ARG A 224 19.63 -7.62 7.12
C ARG A 224 19.65 -6.14 6.74
N TYR A 225 18.59 -5.40 7.09
CA TYR A 225 18.61 -3.96 6.92
C TYR A 225 19.92 -3.40 7.44
N CYS A 226 20.69 -2.76 6.57
CA CYS A 226 21.86 -2.02 7.02
C CYS A 226 21.38 -0.85 7.87
N LYS A 227 21.81 -0.75 9.12
CA LYS A 227 21.47 0.37 10.00
C LYS A 227 21.63 1.69 9.27
N GLY A 228 20.62 2.56 9.32
CA GLY A 228 20.61 3.84 8.64
C GLY A 228 20.37 3.81 7.12
N SER A 229 20.19 2.62 6.50
CA SER A 229 19.75 2.53 5.10
C SER A 229 18.28 2.87 4.98
N GLY A 230 17.91 3.60 3.93
CA GLY A 230 16.57 4.08 3.70
C GLY A 230 15.70 3.14 2.87
N MET A 231 14.44 3.10 3.22
CA MET A 231 13.31 2.61 2.43
C MET A 231 12.54 3.80 1.87
N LEU A 232 12.23 3.78 0.58
CA LEU A 232 11.42 4.86 -0.03
C LEU A 232 10.00 4.87 0.55
N GLY A 233 9.68 5.87 1.36
CA GLY A 233 8.39 6.11 2.00
C GLY A 233 7.45 6.97 1.17
N PHE A 234 7.36 6.73 -0.15
CA PHE A 234 6.48 7.47 -1.06
C PHE A 234 5.06 6.93 -1.10
N LEU A 235 4.89 5.60 -1.01
CA LEU A 235 3.56 5.01 -1.06
C LEU A 235 2.74 5.48 0.16
N PRO A 236 1.47 5.91 -0.06
CA PRO A 236 0.70 6.56 0.99
C PRO A 236 0.40 5.63 2.17
N MET A 237 0.48 6.15 3.39
CA MET A 237 0.19 5.37 4.62
C MET A 237 -1.29 5.06 4.84
N PHE A 238 -2.21 5.62 4.06
CA PHE A 238 -3.61 5.20 4.06
C PHE A 238 -3.84 3.86 3.32
N HIS A 239 -2.79 3.30 2.71
CA HIS A 239 -2.73 1.92 2.23
C HIS A 239 -1.73 1.12 3.05
N GLY A 240 -2.08 -0.14 3.32
CA GLY A 240 -1.23 -1.03 4.11
C GLY A 240 0.20 -1.15 3.58
N PHE A 241 0.41 -1.10 2.26
CA PHE A 241 1.74 -1.17 1.66
C PHE A 241 2.62 0.03 2.05
N GLY A 242 2.09 1.24 2.01
CA GLY A 242 2.79 2.43 2.49
C GLY A 242 2.96 2.45 4.01
N LEU A 243 1.88 2.14 4.75
CA LEU A 243 1.88 2.11 6.22
C LEU A 243 2.89 1.10 6.76
N ALA A 244 2.74 -0.16 6.36
CA ALA A 244 3.52 -1.24 6.95
C ALA A 244 4.92 -1.32 6.35
N MET A 245 5.08 -1.39 5.02
CA MET A 245 6.38 -1.60 4.39
C MET A 245 7.16 -0.30 4.16
N GLY A 246 6.47 0.83 3.93
CA GLY A 246 7.11 2.12 3.71
C GLY A 246 7.55 2.85 4.99
N VAL A 247 6.80 2.64 6.08
CA VAL A 247 7.01 3.35 7.34
C VAL A 247 7.37 2.41 8.48
N HIS A 248 6.48 1.48 8.85
CA HIS A 248 6.64 0.72 10.08
C HIS A 248 7.75 -0.34 10.02
N ALA A 249 7.80 -1.14 8.97
CA ALA A 249 8.80 -2.21 8.82
C ALA A 249 10.27 -1.70 8.81
N PRO A 250 10.64 -0.62 8.08
CA PRO A 250 11.99 -0.08 8.21
C PRO A 250 12.29 0.38 9.64
N LEU A 251 11.36 1.07 10.31
CA LEU A 251 11.57 1.58 11.65
C LEU A 251 11.74 0.46 12.68
N THR A 252 10.98 -0.64 12.57
CA THR A 252 11.14 -1.81 13.47
C THR A 252 12.40 -2.61 13.19
N ASN A 253 13.12 -2.31 12.11
CA ASN A 253 14.36 -2.98 11.72
C ASN A 253 15.59 -2.04 11.70
N TYR A 254 15.59 -0.98 12.50
CA TYR A 254 16.71 -0.03 12.65
C TYR A 254 17.09 0.71 11.35
N ALA A 255 16.19 0.75 10.37
CA ALA A 255 16.36 1.45 9.10
C ALA A 255 15.65 2.80 9.12
N THR A 256 15.78 3.55 8.05
CA THR A 256 15.18 4.88 7.89
C THR A 256 14.00 4.80 6.94
N SER A 257 12.88 5.47 7.24
CA SER A 257 11.86 5.76 6.24
C SER A 257 12.15 7.10 5.56
N ASP A 258 12.45 7.06 4.26
CA ASP A 258 12.66 8.24 3.42
C ASP A 258 11.30 8.76 2.93
N LEU A 259 10.66 9.62 3.72
CA LEU A 259 9.30 10.12 3.48
C LEU A 259 9.25 11.04 2.27
N MET A 260 8.21 10.88 1.47
CA MET A 260 7.99 11.70 0.29
C MET A 260 6.49 11.95 0.09
N ALA A 261 6.05 13.19 0.28
CA ALA A 261 4.65 13.58 0.11
C ALA A 261 4.22 13.64 -1.37
N THR A 262 5.17 13.92 -2.27
CA THR A 262 4.98 13.95 -3.73
C THR A 262 6.19 13.35 -4.41
N TYR A 263 5.99 12.65 -5.53
CA TYR A 263 7.09 12.03 -6.27
C TYR A 263 8.12 13.08 -6.73
N ASN A 264 9.37 12.87 -6.33
CA ASN A 264 10.50 13.74 -6.69
C ASN A 264 11.70 12.88 -7.13
N GLU A 265 11.84 12.72 -8.45
CA GLU A 265 12.88 11.90 -9.04
C GLU A 265 14.30 12.39 -8.69
N LYS A 266 14.50 13.73 -8.66
CA LYS A 266 15.81 14.30 -8.33
C LYS A 266 16.22 13.97 -6.89
N GLU A 267 15.27 13.98 -5.95
CA GLU A 267 15.51 13.65 -4.55
C GLU A 267 15.84 12.16 -4.40
N ILE A 268 15.08 11.29 -5.06
CA ILE A 268 15.36 9.85 -5.10
C ILE A 268 16.79 9.60 -5.61
N GLY A 269 17.18 10.22 -6.73
CA GLY A 269 18.52 10.08 -7.28
C GLY A 269 19.62 10.56 -6.34
N LYS A 270 19.41 11.68 -5.62
CA LYS A 270 20.35 12.16 -4.60
C LYS A 270 20.52 11.16 -3.45
N LEU A 271 19.42 10.57 -2.96
CA LEU A 271 19.45 9.60 -1.87
C LEU A 271 20.16 8.31 -2.30
N ILE A 272 19.95 7.84 -3.53
CA ILE A 272 20.64 6.66 -4.08
C ILE A 272 22.15 6.94 -4.18
N LYS A 273 22.55 8.08 -4.77
CA LYS A 273 23.96 8.50 -4.89
C LYS A 273 24.67 8.59 -3.54
N ALA A 274 23.99 9.13 -2.54
CA ALA A 274 24.51 9.24 -1.18
C ALA A 274 24.50 7.88 -0.43
N ARG A 275 24.11 6.78 -1.06
CA ARG A 275 23.91 5.45 -0.44
C ARG A 275 22.92 5.45 0.76
N LYS A 276 22.08 6.48 0.85
CA LYS A 276 21.06 6.62 1.90
C LYS A 276 19.83 5.78 1.57
N LEU A 277 19.34 5.80 0.32
CA LEU A 277 18.24 4.99 -0.16
C LEU A 277 18.77 3.69 -0.77
N ARG A 278 18.34 2.55 -0.25
CA ARG A 278 18.77 1.22 -0.69
C ARG A 278 17.61 0.29 -1.04
N TYR A 279 16.42 0.59 -0.56
CA TYR A 279 15.22 -0.22 -0.73
C TYR A 279 14.12 0.59 -1.38
N LEU A 280 13.47 0.01 -2.38
CA LEU A 280 12.34 0.62 -3.06
C LEU A 280 11.08 -0.21 -2.83
N ILE A 281 9.96 0.47 -2.55
CA ILE A 281 8.63 -0.09 -2.70
C ILE A 281 7.89 0.76 -3.74
N VAL A 282 7.37 0.12 -4.76
CA VAL A 282 6.74 0.80 -5.89
C VAL A 282 5.43 0.11 -6.31
N VAL A 283 4.60 0.84 -7.02
CA VAL A 283 3.45 0.30 -7.74
C VAL A 283 3.73 0.36 -9.24
N PRO A 284 3.03 -0.39 -10.11
CA PRO A 284 3.35 -0.47 -11.55
C PRO A 284 3.46 0.88 -12.24
N TYR A 285 2.56 1.83 -11.92
CA TYR A 285 2.64 3.20 -12.46
C TYR A 285 3.95 3.91 -12.08
N LEU A 286 4.37 3.77 -10.82
CA LEU A 286 5.61 4.41 -10.34
C LEU A 286 6.84 3.75 -10.96
N ALA A 287 6.87 2.41 -11.05
CA ALA A 287 7.94 1.67 -11.70
C ALA A 287 8.12 2.12 -13.16
N LYS A 288 7.04 2.16 -13.95
CA LYS A 288 7.07 2.67 -15.33
C LYS A 288 7.60 4.12 -15.41
N ARG A 289 7.19 4.99 -14.47
CA ARG A 289 7.68 6.37 -14.40
C ARG A 289 9.18 6.44 -14.11
N MET A 290 9.67 5.61 -13.19
CA MET A 290 11.11 5.55 -12.87
C MET A 290 11.93 5.01 -14.05
N LEU A 291 11.43 4.01 -14.78
CA LEU A 291 12.08 3.46 -15.99
C LEU A 291 12.22 4.51 -17.09
N LYS A 292 11.18 5.34 -17.29
CA LYS A 292 11.22 6.45 -18.26
C LYS A 292 12.07 7.63 -17.78
N GLY A 293 12.39 7.70 -16.50
CA GLY A 293 13.18 8.75 -15.87
C GLY A 293 14.68 8.59 -16.06
N LYS A 294 15.44 9.56 -15.54
CA LYS A 294 16.91 9.55 -15.62
C LYS A 294 17.57 8.88 -14.41
N THR A 295 16.83 8.71 -13.31
CA THR A 295 17.37 8.23 -12.03
C THR A 295 17.93 6.81 -12.14
N LEU A 296 17.22 5.90 -12.80
CA LEU A 296 17.66 4.51 -12.96
C LEU A 296 18.78 4.36 -13.99
N ASN A 297 19.01 5.34 -14.85
CA ASN A 297 20.11 5.36 -15.82
C ASN A 297 21.45 5.81 -15.22
N ASP A 298 21.47 6.23 -13.95
CA ASP A 298 22.70 6.66 -13.27
C ASP A 298 23.40 5.43 -12.64
N PRO A 299 24.72 5.27 -12.80
CA PRO A 299 25.47 4.13 -12.25
C PRO A 299 25.31 3.93 -10.73
N SER A 300 24.92 4.98 -10.01
CA SER A 300 24.67 4.89 -8.56
C SER A 300 23.52 3.94 -8.16
N VAL A 301 22.70 3.47 -9.13
CA VAL A 301 21.69 2.44 -8.88
C VAL A 301 22.30 1.11 -8.40
N SER A 302 23.61 0.91 -8.58
CA SER A 302 24.37 -0.18 -7.95
C SER A 302 24.31 -0.15 -6.42
N ASN A 303 23.94 0.99 -5.82
CA ASN A 303 23.71 1.12 -4.39
C ASN A 303 22.36 0.54 -3.93
N LEU A 304 21.39 0.35 -4.82
CA LEU A 304 20.14 -0.32 -4.51
C LEU A 304 20.37 -1.80 -4.25
N THR A 305 19.63 -2.34 -3.28
CA THR A 305 19.72 -3.76 -2.92
C THR A 305 18.46 -4.54 -3.28
N HIS A 306 17.28 -3.97 -2.99
CA HIS A 306 15.98 -4.60 -3.27
C HIS A 306 14.98 -3.58 -3.77
N ALA A 307 14.16 -3.99 -4.71
CA ALA A 307 12.99 -3.24 -5.15
C ALA A 307 11.76 -4.16 -5.16
N PHE A 308 10.69 -3.73 -4.50
CA PHE A 308 9.45 -4.50 -4.39
C PHE A 308 8.33 -3.81 -5.14
N ILE A 309 7.53 -4.60 -5.84
CA ILE A 309 6.38 -4.11 -6.61
C ILE A 309 5.13 -4.92 -6.25
N GLY A 310 3.99 -4.25 -6.20
CA GLY A 310 2.71 -4.89 -5.88
C GLY A 310 1.55 -3.93 -5.99
N ALA A 311 0.43 -4.28 -5.36
CA ALA A 311 -0.85 -3.56 -5.34
C ALA A 311 -1.66 -3.63 -6.63
N ASP A 312 -1.05 -3.95 -7.77
CA ASP A 312 -1.74 -4.16 -9.04
C ASP A 312 -0.90 -5.07 -9.94
N LYS A 313 -1.52 -5.65 -10.97
CA LYS A 313 -0.81 -6.50 -11.93
C LYS A 313 0.24 -5.70 -12.68
N THR A 314 1.44 -6.25 -12.78
CA THR A 314 2.59 -5.61 -13.41
C THR A 314 2.86 -6.22 -14.78
N ASN A 315 2.97 -5.37 -15.80
CA ASN A 315 3.38 -5.81 -17.13
C ASN A 315 4.76 -6.50 -17.07
N PRO A 316 4.92 -7.71 -17.62
CA PRO A 316 6.19 -8.44 -17.62
C PRO A 316 7.39 -7.64 -18.13
N THR A 317 7.20 -6.74 -19.09
CA THR A 317 8.26 -5.88 -19.63
C THR A 317 8.89 -4.97 -18.57
N VAL A 318 8.14 -4.55 -17.55
CA VAL A 318 8.64 -3.72 -16.46
C VAL A 318 9.74 -4.45 -15.66
N PHE A 319 9.59 -5.76 -15.45
CA PHE A 319 10.60 -6.57 -14.76
C PHE A 319 11.86 -6.70 -15.61
N THR A 320 11.72 -7.04 -16.89
CA THR A 320 12.86 -7.23 -17.80
C THR A 320 13.65 -5.94 -18.03
N GLU A 321 12.96 -4.80 -18.21
CA GLU A 321 13.60 -3.50 -18.33
C GLU A 321 14.35 -3.09 -17.06
N PHE A 322 13.70 -3.25 -15.90
CA PHE A 322 14.32 -2.92 -14.61
C PHE A 322 15.56 -3.79 -14.37
N ASP A 323 15.44 -5.11 -14.51
CA ASP A 323 16.53 -6.05 -14.30
C ASP A 323 17.70 -5.78 -15.28
N SER A 324 17.41 -5.48 -16.55
CA SER A 324 18.43 -5.11 -17.56
C SER A 324 19.20 -3.84 -17.16
N ILE A 325 18.51 -2.80 -16.66
CA ILE A 325 19.17 -1.59 -16.17
C ILE A 325 20.06 -1.90 -14.96
N MET A 326 19.59 -2.72 -14.02
CA MET A 326 20.37 -3.12 -12.85
C MET A 326 21.62 -3.89 -13.26
N GLU A 327 21.51 -4.85 -14.17
CA GLU A 327 22.64 -5.65 -14.69
C GLU A 327 23.68 -4.80 -15.41
N LYS A 328 23.23 -3.88 -16.27
CA LYS A 328 24.11 -2.93 -16.97
C LYS A 328 24.95 -2.09 -16.00
N ASN A 329 24.43 -1.82 -14.81
CA ASN A 329 25.10 -1.04 -13.77
C ASN A 329 25.75 -1.92 -12.68
N ASN A 330 25.94 -3.22 -12.92
CA ASN A 330 26.51 -4.18 -11.98
C ASN A 330 25.78 -4.25 -10.63
N SER A 331 24.47 -3.96 -10.63
CA SER A 331 23.61 -4.06 -9.44
C SER A 331 23.01 -5.46 -9.32
N LYS A 332 23.02 -6.00 -8.09
CA LYS A 332 22.30 -7.24 -7.75
C LYS A 332 20.83 -6.99 -7.41
N CYS A 333 20.38 -5.74 -7.37
CA CYS A 333 18.99 -5.40 -7.13
C CYS A 333 18.11 -5.99 -8.24
N ARG A 334 16.93 -6.49 -7.84
CA ARG A 334 15.92 -7.01 -8.76
C ARG A 334 14.55 -6.45 -8.35
N LEU A 335 13.66 -6.34 -9.32
CA LEU A 335 12.27 -6.00 -9.07
C LEU A 335 11.53 -7.27 -8.67
N LEU A 336 11.00 -7.29 -7.45
CA LEU A 336 10.41 -8.46 -6.81
C LEU A 336 8.93 -8.24 -6.61
N GLU A 337 8.11 -9.08 -7.22
CA GLU A 337 6.65 -8.98 -7.07
C GLU A 337 6.21 -9.59 -5.75
N GLY A 338 5.22 -8.92 -5.12
CA GLY A 338 4.57 -9.40 -3.91
C GLY A 338 3.06 -9.26 -3.98
N TYR A 339 2.36 -10.09 -3.21
CA TYR A 339 0.91 -10.16 -3.16
C TYR A 339 0.39 -10.14 -1.72
N GLY A 340 -0.72 -9.49 -1.56
CA GLY A 340 -1.50 -9.40 -0.33
C GLY A 340 -2.65 -8.42 -0.49
N LEU A 341 -3.43 -8.27 0.55
CA LEU A 341 -4.69 -7.53 0.58
C LEU A 341 -4.67 -6.55 1.76
N THR A 342 -5.61 -5.62 1.79
CA THR A 342 -5.84 -4.80 2.99
C THR A 342 -6.25 -5.69 4.17
N GLU A 343 -6.94 -6.78 3.90
CA GLU A 343 -7.38 -7.81 4.87
C GLU A 343 -6.21 -8.60 5.48
N THR A 344 -5.01 -8.54 4.89
CA THR A 344 -3.73 -9.05 5.43
C THR A 344 -2.76 -7.91 5.78
N VAL A 345 -3.26 -6.71 6.01
CA VAL A 345 -2.52 -5.44 6.08
C VAL A 345 -1.93 -5.08 4.73
N THR A 346 -1.09 -5.94 4.17
CA THR A 346 -0.44 -5.81 2.87
C THR A 346 0.15 -7.15 2.42
N VAL A 347 1.42 -7.18 2.03
CA VAL A 347 2.09 -8.35 1.45
C VAL A 347 2.21 -9.50 2.44
N VAL A 348 1.91 -10.72 1.97
CA VAL A 348 2.11 -11.98 2.70
C VAL A 348 2.72 -13.06 1.81
N VAL A 349 2.84 -12.79 0.52
CA VAL A 349 3.51 -13.63 -0.49
C VAL A 349 4.46 -12.74 -1.26
N VAL A 350 5.72 -13.14 -1.46
CA VAL A 350 6.70 -12.31 -2.15
C VAL A 350 7.79 -13.15 -2.82
N ASN A 351 8.23 -12.71 -3.99
CA ASN A 351 9.46 -13.16 -4.60
C ASN A 351 10.67 -12.62 -3.82
N ARG A 352 11.71 -13.44 -3.66
CA ARG A 352 12.97 -13.04 -3.02
C ARG A 352 14.11 -13.11 -4.04
N ILE A 353 15.16 -12.32 -3.89
CA ILE A 353 16.28 -12.28 -4.87
C ILE A 353 16.83 -13.68 -5.19
N PHE A 354 16.92 -14.53 -4.17
CA PHE A 354 17.50 -15.88 -4.25
C PHE A 354 16.44 -16.99 -4.44
N ASP A 355 15.16 -16.65 -4.47
CA ASP A 355 14.05 -17.60 -4.60
C ASP A 355 12.88 -16.87 -5.28
N ARG A 356 12.97 -16.75 -6.61
CA ARG A 356 11.99 -16.05 -7.45
C ARG A 356 11.65 -16.86 -8.70
N LYS A 357 10.43 -16.71 -9.16
CA LYS A 357 9.95 -17.34 -10.40
C LYS A 357 9.18 -16.31 -11.24
N PRO A 358 9.60 -16.06 -12.48
CA PRO A 358 8.92 -15.11 -13.36
C PRO A 358 7.44 -15.42 -13.52
N GLY A 359 6.58 -14.40 -13.45
CA GLY A 359 5.12 -14.53 -13.57
C GLY A 359 4.42 -14.95 -12.28
N SER A 360 5.15 -15.38 -11.25
CA SER A 360 4.60 -15.64 -9.91
C SER A 360 4.71 -14.40 -9.02
N VAL A 361 3.87 -14.34 -8.00
CA VAL A 361 3.99 -13.35 -6.93
C VAL A 361 4.88 -13.84 -5.77
N GLY A 362 5.52 -15.02 -5.92
CA GLY A 362 6.47 -15.58 -4.96
C GLY A 362 5.89 -16.65 -4.07
N LYS A 363 6.52 -16.81 -2.89
CA LYS A 363 6.15 -17.78 -1.85
C LYS A 363 5.59 -17.08 -0.61
N PRO A 364 4.75 -17.77 0.17
CA PRO A 364 4.20 -17.20 1.41
C PRO A 364 5.28 -16.98 2.47
N PHE A 365 5.04 -16.04 3.39
CA PHE A 365 5.82 -15.89 4.61
C PHE A 365 5.76 -17.16 5.46
N PRO A 366 6.72 -17.41 6.38
CA PRO A 366 6.83 -18.68 7.10
C PRO A 366 5.54 -19.16 7.79
N ASP A 367 4.79 -18.25 8.41
CA ASP A 367 3.55 -18.59 9.14
C ASP A 367 2.27 -18.39 8.32
N VAL A 368 2.41 -18.14 7.02
CA VAL A 368 1.28 -17.97 6.10
C VAL A 368 0.95 -19.30 5.43
N LYS A 369 -0.30 -19.70 5.53
CA LYS A 369 -0.84 -20.86 4.82
C LYS A 369 -1.62 -20.38 3.60
N LEU A 370 -1.41 -21.05 2.49
CA LEU A 370 -2.15 -20.86 1.24
C LEU A 370 -2.91 -22.13 0.88
N LYS A 371 -4.10 -21.98 0.37
CA LYS A 371 -4.82 -23.03 -0.35
C LYS A 371 -5.61 -22.42 -1.51
N VAL A 372 -5.90 -23.24 -2.50
CA VAL A 372 -6.76 -22.89 -3.62
C VAL A 372 -8.00 -23.77 -3.53
N ILE A 373 -9.20 -23.21 -3.70
CA ILE A 373 -10.46 -23.93 -3.60
C ILE A 373 -11.28 -23.80 -4.88
N ASP A 374 -12.11 -24.83 -5.15
CA ASP A 374 -13.12 -24.81 -6.22
C ASP A 374 -14.37 -24.00 -5.81
N GLU A 375 -15.38 -23.96 -6.70
CA GLU A 375 -16.67 -23.30 -6.44
C GLU A 375 -17.47 -23.95 -5.29
N ASN A 376 -17.18 -25.20 -4.93
CA ASN A 376 -17.82 -25.94 -3.84
C ASN A 376 -17.06 -25.82 -2.50
N GLY A 377 -15.90 -25.15 -2.48
CA GLY A 377 -15.05 -24.98 -1.30
C GLY A 377 -14.05 -26.10 -1.08
N ASN A 378 -13.93 -27.09 -2.00
CA ASN A 378 -12.96 -28.16 -1.89
C ASN A 378 -11.55 -27.67 -2.23
N THR A 379 -10.55 -28.10 -1.46
CA THR A 379 -9.15 -27.75 -1.73
C THR A 379 -8.67 -28.45 -3.00
N LEU A 380 -8.09 -27.68 -3.91
CA LEU A 380 -7.52 -28.15 -5.17
C LEU A 380 -6.06 -28.57 -5.00
N SER A 381 -5.61 -29.45 -5.91
CA SER A 381 -4.20 -29.87 -6.00
C SER A 381 -3.33 -28.78 -6.65
N THR A 382 -2.00 -28.95 -6.58
CA THR A 382 -1.04 -28.09 -7.27
C THR A 382 -1.36 -27.96 -8.76
N ASN A 383 -1.05 -26.80 -9.34
CA ASN A 383 -1.33 -26.43 -10.74
C ASN A 383 -2.82 -26.37 -11.12
N GLN A 384 -3.75 -26.62 -10.19
CA GLN A 384 -5.18 -26.41 -10.43
C GLN A 384 -5.60 -25.01 -10.00
N SER A 385 -6.35 -24.34 -10.88
CA SER A 385 -6.80 -22.96 -10.71
C SER A 385 -8.12 -22.89 -9.95
N GLY A 386 -8.22 -21.96 -9.02
CA GLY A 386 -9.42 -21.69 -8.24
C GLY A 386 -9.25 -20.46 -7.36
N GLN A 387 -10.15 -20.28 -6.41
CA GLN A 387 -10.09 -19.13 -5.48
C GLN A 387 -8.95 -19.31 -4.48
N ILE A 388 -8.09 -18.29 -4.40
CA ILE A 388 -6.99 -18.26 -3.45
C ILE A 388 -7.55 -17.95 -2.05
N CYS A 389 -7.13 -18.73 -1.05
CA CYS A 389 -7.41 -18.51 0.35
C CYS A 389 -6.11 -18.34 1.13
N ILE A 390 -6.10 -17.39 2.06
CA ILE A 390 -4.92 -17.08 2.88
C ILE A 390 -5.29 -17.21 4.35
N SER A 391 -4.45 -17.91 5.13
CA SER A 391 -4.46 -17.86 6.59
C SER A 391 -3.13 -17.29 7.06
N ALA A 392 -3.15 -16.26 7.88
CA ALA A 392 -1.96 -15.54 8.34
C ALA A 392 -2.17 -14.95 9.73
N PRO A 393 -1.10 -14.75 10.53
CA PRO A 393 -1.18 -14.05 11.81
C PRO A 393 -1.62 -12.58 11.69
N CYS A 394 -1.54 -12.00 10.49
CA CYS A 394 -1.91 -10.62 10.19
C CYS A 394 -3.30 -10.46 9.57
N LEU A 395 -4.19 -11.44 9.68
CA LEU A 395 -5.56 -11.28 9.19
C LEU A 395 -6.29 -10.18 9.95
N ALA A 396 -6.97 -9.32 9.21
CA ALA A 396 -7.85 -8.30 9.76
C ALA A 396 -8.91 -8.90 10.69
N LEU A 397 -9.38 -8.12 11.65
CA LEU A 397 -10.47 -8.53 12.54
C LEU A 397 -11.80 -8.69 11.78
N GLY A 398 -11.96 -7.94 10.70
CA GLY A 398 -13.13 -7.93 9.83
C GLY A 398 -13.37 -6.57 9.22
N TYR A 399 -14.62 -6.30 8.81
CA TYR A 399 -15.06 -5.01 8.30
C TYR A 399 -15.88 -4.27 9.34
N LEU A 400 -15.62 -2.97 9.50
CA LEU A 400 -16.30 -2.12 10.46
C LEU A 400 -17.81 -2.06 10.16
N ASN A 401 -18.63 -2.44 11.14
CA ASN A 401 -20.10 -2.42 11.07
C ASN A 401 -20.69 -3.21 9.88
N ASP A 402 -19.97 -4.20 9.37
CA ASP A 402 -20.42 -5.04 8.25
C ASP A 402 -20.14 -6.53 8.56
N LYS A 403 -20.97 -7.09 9.44
CA LYS A 403 -20.85 -8.49 9.85
C LYS A 403 -21.06 -9.45 8.68
N GLU A 404 -22.03 -9.16 7.81
CA GLU A 404 -22.34 -10.01 6.67
C GLU A 404 -21.14 -10.13 5.70
N ALA A 405 -20.52 -9.00 5.35
CA ALA A 405 -19.33 -9.01 4.53
C ALA A 405 -18.15 -9.65 5.25
N THR A 406 -18.03 -9.49 6.57
CA THR A 406 -16.98 -10.13 7.38
C THR A 406 -17.13 -11.65 7.32
N ASP A 407 -18.30 -12.17 7.60
CA ASP A 407 -18.56 -13.63 7.64
C ASP A 407 -18.41 -14.27 6.25
N LYS A 408 -18.74 -13.54 5.17
CA LYS A 408 -18.52 -13.99 3.78
C LYS A 408 -17.04 -14.01 3.37
N THR A 409 -16.23 -13.13 3.95
CA THR A 409 -14.83 -12.97 3.55
C THR A 409 -13.88 -13.77 4.43
N PHE A 410 -14.17 -13.81 5.75
CA PHE A 410 -13.35 -14.51 6.72
C PHE A 410 -14.10 -15.75 7.22
N VAL A 411 -13.60 -16.92 6.83
CA VAL A 411 -14.21 -18.20 7.17
C VAL A 411 -13.29 -19.00 8.07
N THR A 412 -13.86 -19.79 8.98
CA THR A 412 -13.10 -20.72 9.82
C THR A 412 -13.40 -22.13 9.35
N ASP A 413 -12.36 -22.91 9.06
CA ASP A 413 -12.51 -24.29 8.63
C ASP A 413 -12.78 -25.25 9.83
N GLU A 414 -12.99 -26.52 9.53
CA GLU A 414 -13.24 -27.58 10.51
C GLU A 414 -12.10 -27.79 11.53
N ASN A 415 -10.88 -27.38 11.17
CA ASN A 415 -9.70 -27.44 12.03
C ASN A 415 -9.53 -26.17 12.89
N GLY A 416 -10.48 -25.23 12.86
CA GLY A 416 -10.41 -23.97 13.58
C GLY A 416 -9.47 -22.95 12.95
N ILE A 417 -8.96 -23.17 11.74
CA ILE A 417 -8.07 -22.24 11.03
C ILE A 417 -8.92 -21.19 10.35
N ARG A 418 -8.60 -19.92 10.62
CA ARG A 418 -9.27 -18.76 10.00
C ARG A 418 -8.61 -18.41 8.66
N TRP A 419 -9.42 -18.28 7.62
CA TRP A 419 -9.02 -17.98 6.26
C TRP A 419 -9.68 -16.71 5.77
N VAL A 420 -8.97 -15.92 4.96
CA VAL A 420 -9.57 -14.89 4.10
C VAL A 420 -9.75 -15.46 2.70
N LEU A 421 -10.99 -15.38 2.19
CA LEU A 421 -11.32 -15.65 0.79
C LEU A 421 -10.99 -14.41 -0.03
N THR A 422 -9.93 -14.47 -0.84
CA THR A 422 -9.36 -13.27 -1.46
C THR A 422 -10.22 -12.69 -2.57
N GLY A 423 -11.07 -13.52 -3.19
CA GLY A 423 -11.77 -13.18 -4.43
C GLY A 423 -10.85 -13.09 -5.64
N ASP A 424 -9.59 -13.53 -5.50
CA ASP A 424 -8.65 -13.68 -6.59
C ASP A 424 -8.57 -15.14 -7.02
N GLU A 425 -8.49 -15.39 -8.33
CA GLU A 425 -8.20 -16.70 -8.90
C GLU A 425 -6.72 -16.86 -9.18
N GLY A 426 -6.22 -18.08 -8.93
CA GLY A 426 -4.84 -18.43 -9.18
C GLY A 426 -4.56 -19.89 -8.89
N TYR A 427 -3.30 -20.26 -8.88
CA TYR A 427 -2.85 -21.62 -8.56
C TYR A 427 -1.49 -21.59 -7.85
N ILE A 428 -1.17 -22.67 -7.17
CA ILE A 428 0.14 -22.89 -6.53
C ILE A 428 0.82 -24.00 -7.33
N ASP A 429 2.07 -23.77 -7.76
CA ASP A 429 2.84 -24.77 -8.47
C ASP A 429 3.51 -25.80 -7.53
N GLU A 430 4.21 -26.77 -8.10
CA GLU A 430 4.90 -27.85 -7.37
C GLU A 430 6.04 -27.33 -6.48
N ASP A 431 6.62 -26.17 -6.82
CA ASP A 431 7.68 -25.52 -6.04
C ASP A 431 7.13 -24.60 -4.94
N GLY A 432 5.80 -24.45 -4.84
CA GLY A 432 5.10 -23.62 -3.86
C GLY A 432 5.00 -22.14 -4.22
N PHE A 433 5.24 -21.77 -5.49
CA PHE A 433 5.02 -20.41 -5.97
C PHE A 433 3.55 -20.17 -6.29
N LEU A 434 3.05 -19.01 -5.89
CA LEU A 434 1.68 -18.56 -6.18
C LEU A 434 1.65 -17.76 -7.49
N PHE A 435 0.70 -18.13 -8.36
CA PHE A 435 0.41 -17.43 -9.62
C PHE A 435 -1.02 -16.86 -9.55
N ILE A 436 -1.17 -15.57 -9.87
CA ILE A 436 -2.46 -14.87 -9.87
C ILE A 436 -2.95 -14.75 -11.31
N LYS A 437 -4.17 -15.22 -11.59
CA LYS A 437 -4.82 -15.05 -12.89
C LYS A 437 -5.63 -13.75 -12.96
N GLY A 438 -6.36 -13.41 -11.88
CA GLY A 438 -7.14 -12.19 -11.83
C GLY A 438 -8.21 -12.21 -10.75
N ARG A 439 -9.11 -11.22 -10.77
CA ARG A 439 -10.26 -11.16 -9.87
C ARG A 439 -11.38 -12.06 -10.36
N ILE A 440 -11.94 -12.90 -9.50
CA ILE A 440 -13.09 -13.78 -9.85
C ILE A 440 -14.28 -12.94 -10.33
N LYS A 441 -14.53 -11.79 -9.70
CA LYS A 441 -15.63 -10.89 -10.10
C LYS A 441 -15.39 -10.13 -11.41
N ASP A 442 -14.14 -10.02 -11.86
CA ASP A 442 -13.79 -9.38 -13.13
C ASP A 442 -13.77 -10.43 -14.28
N MET A 443 -13.83 -11.72 -13.92
CA MET A 443 -14.03 -12.82 -14.86
C MET A 443 -15.44 -12.77 -15.44
N PHE A 444 -15.57 -13.03 -16.68
CA PHE A 444 -16.87 -13.17 -17.35
C PHE A 444 -16.97 -14.49 -18.11
N LYS A 445 -18.20 -14.95 -18.29
CA LYS A 445 -18.48 -16.19 -19.03
C LYS A 445 -19.03 -15.87 -20.41
N ILE A 446 -18.35 -16.34 -21.46
CA ILE A 446 -18.86 -16.32 -22.84
C ILE A 446 -18.95 -17.75 -23.34
N ALA A 447 -20.12 -18.16 -23.80
CA ALA A 447 -20.39 -19.52 -24.28
C ALA A 447 -19.97 -20.63 -23.28
N GLY A 448 -20.05 -20.37 -21.96
CA GLY A 448 -19.69 -21.33 -20.92
C GLY A 448 -18.21 -21.33 -20.52
N PHE A 449 -17.36 -20.56 -21.20
CA PHE A 449 -15.94 -20.45 -20.87
C PHE A 449 -15.67 -19.28 -19.94
N ASN A 450 -14.85 -19.52 -18.92
CA ASN A 450 -14.33 -18.48 -18.04
C ASN A 450 -13.25 -17.67 -18.77
N ILE A 451 -13.45 -16.36 -18.92
CA ILE A 451 -12.53 -15.47 -19.60
C ILE A 451 -12.03 -14.43 -18.61
N PHE A 452 -10.72 -14.36 -18.48
CA PHE A 452 -10.04 -13.39 -17.62
C PHE A 452 -9.52 -12.23 -18.47
N PRO A 453 -9.97 -10.98 -18.23
CA PRO A 453 -9.40 -9.80 -18.89
C PRO A 453 -7.88 -9.76 -18.77
N ALA A 454 -7.36 -10.18 -17.63
CA ALA A 454 -5.95 -10.18 -17.34
C ALA A 454 -5.12 -11.04 -18.30
N ASP A 455 -5.63 -12.18 -18.77
CA ASP A 455 -4.93 -13.04 -19.73
C ASP A 455 -4.81 -12.36 -21.10
N ILE A 456 -5.89 -11.69 -21.52
CA ILE A 456 -5.90 -10.90 -22.76
C ILE A 456 -4.93 -9.72 -22.67
N GLU A 457 -4.96 -9.01 -21.54
CA GLU A 457 -4.10 -7.85 -21.27
C GLU A 457 -2.62 -8.25 -21.24
N ASP A 458 -2.27 -9.39 -20.62
CA ASP A 458 -0.90 -9.88 -20.55
C ASP A 458 -0.32 -10.23 -21.92
N MET A 459 -1.11 -10.87 -22.75
CA MET A 459 -0.69 -11.20 -24.12
C MET A 459 -0.53 -9.94 -24.95
N THR A 460 -1.52 -9.04 -24.87
CA THR A 460 -1.50 -7.76 -25.60
C THR A 460 -0.31 -6.89 -25.20
N ASN A 461 0.01 -6.82 -23.91
CA ASN A 461 1.11 -6.00 -23.39
C ASN A 461 2.51 -6.48 -23.83
N LYS A 462 2.64 -7.69 -24.39
CA LYS A 462 3.90 -8.21 -24.92
C LYS A 462 4.13 -7.80 -26.39
N ILE A 463 3.11 -7.25 -27.04
CA ILE A 463 3.15 -6.91 -28.47
C ILE A 463 3.84 -5.55 -28.64
N GLU A 464 4.83 -5.49 -29.53
CA GLU A 464 5.53 -4.26 -29.88
C GLU A 464 4.56 -3.18 -30.35
N GLY A 465 4.71 -1.96 -29.83
CA GLY A 465 3.81 -0.83 -30.10
C GLY A 465 2.71 -0.64 -29.08
N VAL A 466 2.58 -1.55 -28.09
CA VAL A 466 1.61 -1.45 -26.99
C VAL A 466 2.30 -0.92 -25.74
N GLU A 467 1.95 0.28 -25.27
CA GLU A 467 2.40 0.81 -23.98
C GLU A 467 1.63 0.19 -22.81
N ASN A 468 0.31 0.06 -22.97
CA ASN A 468 -0.59 -0.53 -21.98
C ASN A 468 -1.95 -0.83 -22.63
N CYS A 469 -2.72 -1.73 -22.02
CA CYS A 469 -4.05 -2.05 -22.49
C CYS A 469 -5.01 -2.38 -21.35
N ALA A 470 -6.30 -2.45 -21.66
CA ALA A 470 -7.33 -2.92 -20.76
C ALA A 470 -8.44 -3.62 -21.54
N ALA A 471 -8.79 -4.83 -21.12
CA ALA A 471 -9.91 -5.58 -21.64
C ALA A 471 -11.14 -5.40 -20.73
N VAL A 472 -12.28 -5.13 -21.33
CA VAL A 472 -13.56 -5.01 -20.63
C VAL A 472 -14.60 -5.91 -21.29
N TYR A 473 -15.53 -6.37 -20.46
CA TYR A 473 -16.69 -7.13 -20.93
C TYR A 473 -17.82 -6.16 -21.24
N ILE A 474 -18.38 -6.29 -22.43
CA ILE A 474 -19.55 -5.54 -22.85
C ILE A 474 -20.74 -6.48 -22.79
N GLU A 475 -21.62 -6.18 -21.84
CA GLU A 475 -22.86 -6.92 -21.65
C GLU A 475 -23.86 -6.53 -22.76
N ASN A 476 -24.02 -7.40 -23.74
CA ASN A 476 -25.02 -7.26 -24.80
C ASN A 476 -25.97 -8.48 -24.72
N PRO A 477 -27.27 -8.28 -24.51
CA PRO A 477 -28.24 -9.37 -24.37
C PRO A 477 -28.21 -10.40 -25.48
N ASN A 478 -27.89 -9.97 -26.71
CA ASN A 478 -27.89 -10.83 -27.89
C ASN A 478 -26.50 -11.39 -28.22
N HIS A 479 -25.43 -10.69 -27.84
CA HIS A 479 -24.08 -11.07 -28.21
C HIS A 479 -23.05 -10.39 -27.28
N PRO A 480 -22.80 -10.94 -26.08
CA PRO A 480 -21.78 -10.39 -25.18
C PRO A 480 -20.37 -10.59 -25.75
N TYR A 481 -19.49 -9.60 -25.61
CA TYR A 481 -18.16 -9.63 -26.21
C TYR A 481 -17.11 -8.93 -25.36
N VAL A 482 -15.83 -9.14 -25.73
CA VAL A 482 -14.69 -8.44 -25.17
C VAL A 482 -14.35 -7.22 -26.02
N HIS A 483 -14.24 -6.05 -25.38
CA HIS A 483 -13.64 -4.86 -25.98
C HIS A 483 -12.26 -4.62 -25.38
N LEU A 484 -11.24 -4.55 -26.22
CA LEU A 484 -9.86 -4.27 -25.82
C LEU A 484 -9.49 -2.83 -26.17
N PHE A 485 -9.13 -2.05 -25.16
CA PHE A 485 -8.59 -0.71 -25.32
C PHE A 485 -7.06 -0.75 -25.22
N ILE A 486 -6.38 -0.13 -26.19
CA ILE A 486 -4.92 -0.12 -26.28
C ILE A 486 -4.43 1.32 -26.22
N LYS A 487 -3.42 1.58 -25.39
CA LYS A 487 -2.60 2.78 -25.47
C LYS A 487 -1.30 2.42 -26.20
N SER A 488 -1.04 3.10 -27.31
CA SER A 488 0.21 2.94 -28.06
C SER A 488 1.40 3.58 -27.35
N ASP A 489 2.60 3.01 -27.54
CA ASP A 489 3.87 3.56 -27.07
C ASP A 489 4.39 4.72 -27.94
N SER A 490 3.88 4.88 -29.16
CA SER A 490 4.26 5.91 -30.11
C SER A 490 3.03 6.60 -30.73
N LYS A 491 3.10 7.93 -30.87
CA LYS A 491 2.07 8.71 -31.55
C LYS A 491 2.06 8.53 -33.07
N ASN A 492 3.13 8.02 -33.63
CA ASN A 492 3.31 7.85 -35.08
C ASN A 492 3.06 6.42 -35.54
N ILE A 493 2.50 5.56 -34.69
CA ILE A 493 2.20 4.18 -35.07
C ILE A 493 0.97 4.14 -35.98
N ASP A 494 1.00 3.29 -36.98
CA ASP A 494 -0.20 2.97 -37.74
C ASP A 494 -1.15 2.16 -36.85
N THR A 495 -2.24 2.80 -36.43
CA THR A 495 -3.21 2.20 -35.52
C THR A 495 -3.90 0.99 -36.15
N SER A 496 -4.11 0.99 -37.47
CA SER A 496 -4.74 -0.10 -38.20
C SER A 496 -3.83 -1.33 -38.23
N GLU A 497 -2.55 -1.11 -38.47
CA GLU A 497 -1.53 -2.17 -38.45
C GLU A 497 -1.33 -2.74 -37.03
N LEU A 498 -1.33 -1.88 -36.00
CA LEU A 498 -1.27 -2.33 -34.61
C LEU A 498 -2.46 -3.19 -34.23
N VAL A 499 -3.67 -2.77 -34.56
CA VAL A 499 -4.91 -3.52 -34.29
C VAL A 499 -4.90 -4.87 -35.00
N LYS A 500 -4.46 -4.93 -36.25
CA LYS A 500 -4.33 -6.17 -37.02
C LYS A 500 -3.36 -7.14 -36.35
N ARG A 501 -2.16 -6.67 -36.02
CA ARG A 501 -1.11 -7.46 -35.35
C ARG A 501 -1.57 -7.98 -33.97
N VAL A 502 -2.23 -7.15 -33.19
CA VAL A 502 -2.80 -7.56 -31.90
C VAL A 502 -3.86 -8.65 -32.09
N ARG A 503 -4.78 -8.47 -33.02
CA ARG A 503 -5.83 -9.46 -33.31
C ARG A 503 -5.25 -10.79 -33.77
N GLU A 504 -4.29 -10.79 -34.68
CA GLU A 504 -3.62 -11.99 -35.18
C GLU A 504 -2.90 -12.73 -34.05
N ASN A 505 -2.15 -12.02 -33.21
CA ASN A 505 -1.43 -12.61 -32.08
C ASN A 505 -2.41 -13.26 -31.09
N LEU A 506 -3.45 -12.53 -30.65
CA LEU A 506 -4.43 -13.05 -29.70
C LEU A 506 -5.25 -14.22 -30.28
N SER A 507 -5.53 -14.22 -31.59
CA SER A 507 -6.26 -15.32 -32.23
C SER A 507 -5.45 -16.62 -32.29
N ASN A 508 -4.12 -16.55 -32.26
CA ASN A 508 -3.25 -17.71 -32.25
C ASN A 508 -3.07 -18.31 -30.84
N GLU A 509 -3.22 -17.50 -29.80
CA GLU A 509 -2.90 -17.87 -28.42
C GLU A 509 -4.14 -18.11 -27.55
N LEU A 510 -5.28 -17.48 -27.88
CA LEU A 510 -6.49 -17.52 -27.09
C LEU A 510 -7.58 -18.39 -27.73
N ILE A 511 -8.46 -18.93 -26.89
CA ILE A 511 -9.70 -19.55 -27.38
C ILE A 511 -10.55 -18.49 -28.08
N LYS A 512 -11.28 -18.88 -29.11
CA LYS A 512 -12.10 -18.00 -29.96
C LYS A 512 -12.95 -16.98 -29.16
N TYR A 513 -13.54 -17.40 -28.06
CA TYR A 513 -14.42 -16.58 -27.22
C TYR A 513 -13.69 -15.53 -26.37
N ALA A 514 -12.37 -15.69 -26.16
CA ALA A 514 -11.54 -14.74 -25.45
C ALA A 514 -10.89 -13.70 -26.38
N VAL A 515 -10.89 -13.93 -27.69
CA VAL A 515 -10.38 -12.97 -28.67
C VAL A 515 -11.28 -11.73 -28.70
N PRO A 516 -10.75 -10.51 -28.47
CA PRO A 516 -11.56 -9.29 -28.46
C PRO A 516 -12.26 -9.07 -29.80
N GLU A 517 -13.58 -8.89 -29.77
CA GLU A 517 -14.34 -8.55 -30.97
C GLU A 517 -14.05 -7.13 -31.43
N LYS A 518 -13.92 -6.20 -30.47
CA LYS A 518 -13.59 -4.81 -30.72
C LYS A 518 -12.23 -4.47 -30.11
N ILE A 519 -11.39 -3.79 -30.87
CA ILE A 519 -10.07 -3.30 -30.44
C ILE A 519 -10.00 -1.83 -30.80
N THR A 520 -9.79 -0.98 -29.78
CA THR A 520 -9.71 0.48 -29.97
C THR A 520 -8.42 1.03 -29.42
N VAL A 521 -7.69 1.79 -30.23
CA VAL A 521 -6.50 2.52 -29.78
C VAL A 521 -6.94 3.90 -29.26
N ILE A 522 -6.49 4.23 -28.03
CA ILE A 522 -6.83 5.49 -27.36
C ILE A 522 -5.57 6.20 -26.86
N ASP A 523 -5.61 7.53 -26.82
CA ASP A 523 -4.47 8.34 -26.36
C ASP A 523 -4.13 8.11 -24.89
N LYS A 524 -5.15 7.86 -24.05
CA LYS A 524 -4.99 7.73 -22.61
C LYS A 524 -6.02 6.79 -22.02
N LEU A 525 -5.55 5.78 -21.30
CA LEU A 525 -6.41 4.95 -20.45
C LEU A 525 -6.88 5.75 -19.23
N PRO A 526 -8.19 5.78 -18.92
CA PRO A 526 -8.70 6.44 -17.73
C PRO A 526 -8.16 5.77 -16.46
N LEU A 527 -7.85 6.58 -15.43
CA LEU A 527 -7.33 6.08 -14.16
C LEU A 527 -8.26 6.46 -13.01
N THR A 528 -8.34 5.59 -12.03
CA THR A 528 -8.95 5.87 -10.74
C THR A 528 -8.09 6.82 -9.91
N ASN A 529 -8.62 7.35 -8.81
CA ASN A 529 -7.89 8.22 -7.89
C ASN A 529 -6.64 7.58 -7.26
N VAL A 530 -6.55 6.25 -7.29
CA VAL A 530 -5.40 5.46 -6.78
C VAL A 530 -4.45 5.00 -7.89
N GLY A 531 -4.64 5.47 -9.13
CA GLY A 531 -3.74 5.22 -10.27
C GLY A 531 -3.97 3.89 -10.99
N LYS A 532 -5.04 3.15 -10.69
CA LYS A 532 -5.45 1.94 -11.44
C LYS A 532 -6.29 2.31 -12.66
N ILE A 533 -6.30 1.45 -13.68
CA ILE A 533 -7.18 1.65 -14.84
C ILE A 533 -8.64 1.60 -14.40
N ASP A 534 -9.40 2.61 -14.81
CA ASP A 534 -10.83 2.73 -14.52
C ASP A 534 -11.65 2.01 -15.62
N LYS A 535 -11.87 0.71 -15.44
CA LYS A 535 -12.60 -0.13 -16.39
C LYS A 535 -14.05 0.30 -16.57
N LYS A 536 -14.68 0.93 -15.57
CA LYS A 536 -16.05 1.44 -15.68
C LYS A 536 -16.14 2.55 -16.71
N LYS A 537 -15.19 3.49 -16.67
CA LYS A 537 -15.13 4.55 -17.69
C LYS A 537 -14.81 4.03 -19.07
N LEU A 538 -14.09 2.90 -19.20
CA LEU A 538 -13.86 2.26 -20.49
C LEU A 538 -15.12 1.62 -21.05
N ILE A 539 -15.95 1.02 -20.21
CA ILE A 539 -17.26 0.49 -20.61
C ILE A 539 -18.20 1.61 -21.13
N GLU A 540 -18.12 2.82 -20.52
CA GLU A 540 -18.88 3.99 -20.95
C GLU A 540 -18.42 4.56 -22.31
N LEU A 541 -17.23 4.16 -22.80
CA LEU A 541 -16.66 4.58 -24.08
C LEU A 541 -16.99 3.61 -25.24
N ASP A 542 -17.62 2.46 -24.96
CA ASP A 542 -18.00 1.50 -25.99
C ASP A 542 -19.16 2.01 -26.83
#